data_797cdd4b4b9f7d51e4ffd3a0517d2ac3
#
_entry.id   797cdd4b4b9f7d51e4ffd3a0517d2ac3
#
_cell.length_a   1.000
_cell.length_b   1.000
_cell.length_c   1.000
_cell.angle_alpha   90.00
_cell.angle_beta   90.00
_cell.angle_gamma   90.00
#
_symmetry.space_group_name_H-M   'P 1'
#
loop_
_entity.id
_entity.type
_entity.pdbx_description
1 polymer ?
#
loop_
_entity_poly.entity_id
_entity_poly.type
_entity_poly.pdbx_seq_one_letter_code
_entity_poly.pdbx_strand_id
1 'polypeptide(L)'
;IWPTANREAFERLPYPKSDKDIILTQAQYILETPRLLGSYMMERELSNAFNDVVVNGDTVRSRIDEVAKTVLRETERKLEEFGYIDSDGNVLKEYEVPSVEKVLEILNRE
;
A
#
# COMPACT_ATOMS: atom_id res chain seq x y z
N ILE A 1 -15.77 -5.98 17.16
CA ILE A 1 -16.57 -5.99 15.90
C ILE A 1 -15.88 -5.06 14.92
N TRP A 2 -15.53 -5.57 13.72
CA TRP A 2 -14.93 -4.76 12.66
C TRP A 2 -16.05 -4.08 11.84
N PRO A 3 -15.88 -2.81 11.43
CA PRO A 3 -16.82 -2.17 10.52
C PRO A 3 -16.83 -2.93 9.19
N THR A 4 -18.01 -3.15 8.64
CA THR A 4 -18.17 -3.75 7.31
C THR A 4 -17.97 -2.67 6.23
N ALA A 5 -17.43 -3.05 5.07
CA ALA A 5 -17.33 -2.18 3.90
C ALA A 5 -18.69 -1.91 3.24
N ASN A 6 -19.72 -2.71 3.53
CA ASN A 6 -21.06 -2.47 3.04
C ASN A 6 -21.76 -1.42 3.92
N ARG A 7 -22.08 -0.26 3.34
CA ARG A 7 -22.69 0.87 4.04
C ARG A 7 -24.03 0.55 4.68
N GLU A 8 -24.90 -0.15 3.96
CA GLU A 8 -26.23 -0.53 4.47
C GLU A 8 -26.11 -1.53 5.62
N ALA A 9 -25.21 -2.50 5.51
CA ALA A 9 -24.93 -3.43 6.59
C ALA A 9 -24.34 -2.73 7.81
N PHE A 10 -23.46 -1.71 7.60
CA PHE A 10 -22.88 -0.90 8.67
C PHE A 10 -23.94 -0.14 9.45
N GLU A 11 -24.97 0.42 8.79
CA GLU A 11 -26.07 1.13 9.45
C GLU A 11 -26.87 0.25 10.39
N ARG A 12 -26.89 -1.08 10.14
CA ARG A 12 -27.59 -2.07 10.99
C ARG A 12 -26.74 -2.58 12.17
N LEU A 13 -25.45 -2.26 12.23
CA LEU A 13 -24.59 -2.69 13.32
C LEU A 13 -24.98 -1.99 14.63
N PRO A 14 -24.79 -2.64 15.80
CA PRO A 14 -25.17 -2.14 17.11
C PRO A 14 -24.16 -1.12 17.67
N TYR A 15 -23.77 -0.15 16.85
CA TYR A 15 -22.96 0.99 17.30
C TYR A 15 -23.83 2.18 17.73
N PRO A 16 -23.40 2.98 18.70
CA PRO A 16 -24.03 4.27 18.99
C PRO A 16 -24.11 5.14 17.73
N LYS A 17 -25.16 5.94 17.61
CA LYS A 17 -25.35 6.80 16.43
C LYS A 17 -24.18 7.78 16.24
N SER A 18 -23.69 8.36 17.34
CA SER A 18 -22.53 9.26 17.34
C SER A 18 -21.29 8.63 16.70
N ASP A 19 -21.04 7.35 17.02
CA ASP A 19 -19.87 6.63 16.51
C ASP A 19 -20.03 6.30 15.02
N LYS A 20 -21.26 5.94 14.61
CA LYS A 20 -21.59 5.74 13.20
C LYS A 20 -21.38 7.01 12.39
N ASP A 21 -21.84 8.14 12.87
CA ASP A 21 -21.73 9.43 12.20
C ASP A 21 -20.25 9.83 12.01
N ILE A 22 -19.41 9.60 13.02
CA ILE A 22 -17.96 9.82 12.93
C ILE A 22 -17.32 8.89 11.88
N ILE A 23 -17.60 7.59 11.94
CA ILE A 23 -17.03 6.61 11.01
C ILE A 23 -17.46 6.89 9.57
N LEU A 24 -18.73 7.20 9.33
CA LEU A 24 -19.23 7.54 8.00
C LEU A 24 -18.64 8.84 7.46
N THR A 25 -18.41 9.83 8.35
CA THR A 25 -17.73 11.06 7.97
C THR A 25 -16.28 10.80 7.58
N GLN A 26 -15.56 10.00 8.37
CA GLN A 26 -14.18 9.62 8.05
C GLN A 26 -14.07 8.77 6.77
N ALA A 27 -15.05 7.92 6.52
CA ALA A 27 -15.07 7.08 5.31
C ALA A 27 -15.05 7.89 4.00
N GLN A 28 -15.51 9.15 4.03
CA GLN A 28 -15.45 10.04 2.86
C GLN A 28 -14.02 10.51 2.52
N TYR A 29 -13.10 10.40 3.47
CA TYR A 29 -11.69 10.80 3.33
C TYR A 29 -10.74 9.61 3.18
N ILE A 30 -11.28 8.38 3.12
CA ILE A 30 -10.45 7.19 2.89
C ILE A 30 -9.94 7.20 1.46
N LEU A 31 -8.64 7.19 1.34
CA LEU A 31 -7.94 7.05 0.08
C LEU A 31 -7.07 5.78 0.14
N GLU A 32 -7.24 4.91 -0.83
CA GLU A 32 -6.36 3.76 -0.95
C GLU A 32 -5.00 4.20 -1.50
N THR A 33 -3.93 3.76 -0.84
CA THR A 33 -2.57 3.99 -1.34
C THR A 33 -2.38 3.25 -2.66
N PRO A 34 -1.91 3.92 -3.72
CA PRO A 34 -1.62 3.26 -4.99
C PRO A 34 -0.67 2.09 -4.80
N ARG A 35 -1.03 0.92 -5.34
CA ARG A 35 -0.20 -0.28 -5.25
C ARG A 35 0.74 -0.36 -6.43
N LEU A 36 2.04 -0.30 -6.13
CA LEU A 36 3.11 -0.53 -7.08
C LEU A 36 3.51 -2.01 -7.13
N LEU A 37 4.14 -2.43 -8.21
CA LEU A 37 4.84 -3.72 -8.24
C LEU A 37 5.89 -3.74 -7.13
N GLY A 38 5.85 -4.76 -6.28
CA GLY A 38 6.76 -4.86 -5.13
C GLY A 38 6.31 -4.14 -3.85
N SER A 39 5.21 -3.38 -3.83
CA SER A 39 4.75 -2.64 -2.63
C SER A 39 4.47 -3.54 -1.43
N TYR A 40 4.01 -4.77 -1.64
CA TYR A 40 3.82 -5.74 -0.56
C TYR A 40 5.14 -6.08 0.16
N MET A 41 6.25 -6.10 -0.58
CA MET A 41 7.58 -6.31 -0.02
C MET A 41 8.00 -5.11 0.84
N MET A 42 7.70 -3.90 0.40
CA MET A 42 8.00 -2.68 1.14
C MET A 42 7.31 -2.65 2.51
N GLU A 43 6.02 -2.96 2.57
CA GLU A 43 5.27 -3.01 3.83
C GLU A 43 5.87 -4.03 4.80
N ARG A 44 6.20 -5.21 4.32
CA ARG A 44 6.82 -6.26 5.12
C ARG A 44 8.20 -5.87 5.64
N GLU A 45 9.06 -5.39 4.75
CA GLU A 45 10.44 -5.05 5.11
C GLU A 45 10.53 -3.82 6.01
N LEU A 46 9.63 -2.84 5.85
CA LEU A 46 9.55 -1.71 6.79
C LEU A 46 9.10 -2.16 8.18
N SER A 47 8.15 -3.11 8.27
CA SER A 47 7.73 -3.68 9.56
C SER A 47 8.87 -4.45 10.22
N ASN A 48 9.65 -5.22 9.47
CA ASN A 48 10.83 -5.91 9.96
C ASN A 48 11.89 -4.91 10.45
N ALA A 49 12.21 -3.90 9.64
CA ALA A 49 13.18 -2.87 9.98
C ALA A 49 12.79 -2.11 11.26
N PHE A 50 11.49 -1.80 11.43
CA PHE A 50 11.00 -1.19 12.66
C PHE A 50 11.29 -2.07 13.88
N ASN A 51 10.99 -3.37 13.80
CA ASN A 51 11.26 -4.30 14.89
C ASN A 51 12.76 -4.42 15.18
N ASP A 52 13.59 -4.48 14.15
CA ASP A 52 15.05 -4.58 14.32
C ASP A 52 15.62 -3.33 15.00
N VAL A 53 15.14 -2.15 14.66
CA VAL A 53 15.56 -0.90 15.32
C VAL A 53 15.07 -0.83 16.76
N VAL A 54 13.78 -1.13 16.99
CA VAL A 54 13.15 -0.93 18.32
C VAL A 54 13.52 -2.05 19.30
N VAL A 55 13.61 -3.29 18.83
CA VAL A 55 13.85 -4.45 19.70
C VAL A 55 15.33 -4.80 19.76
N ASN A 56 16.04 -4.81 18.63
CA ASN A 56 17.43 -5.24 18.54
C ASN A 56 18.43 -4.08 18.68
N GLY A 57 17.95 -2.83 18.57
CA GLY A 57 18.81 -1.64 18.70
C GLY A 57 19.65 -1.34 17.46
N ASP A 58 19.27 -1.87 16.30
CA ASP A 58 19.94 -1.59 15.03
C ASP A 58 19.82 -0.13 14.62
N THR A 59 20.74 0.34 13.78
CA THR A 59 20.67 1.72 13.30
C THR A 59 19.61 1.86 12.23
N VAL A 60 18.78 2.90 12.32
CA VAL A 60 17.71 3.21 11.35
C VAL A 60 18.28 3.28 9.92
N ARG A 61 19.41 3.95 9.74
CA ARG A 61 20.05 4.13 8.43
C ARG A 61 20.38 2.81 7.76
N SER A 62 21.03 1.90 8.51
CA SER A 62 21.40 0.58 7.99
C SER A 62 20.17 -0.21 7.55
N ARG A 63 19.12 -0.21 8.38
CA ARG A 63 17.89 -0.95 8.09
C ARG A 63 17.14 -0.39 6.87
N ILE A 64 17.04 0.93 6.75
CA ILE A 64 16.40 1.56 5.58
C ILE A 64 17.18 1.28 4.29
N ASP A 65 18.51 1.30 4.34
CA ASP A 65 19.34 0.96 3.17
C ASP A 65 19.13 -0.51 2.73
N GLU A 66 18.95 -1.43 3.67
CA GLU A 66 18.63 -2.84 3.37
C GLU A 66 17.22 -3.02 2.80
N VAL A 67 16.22 -2.35 3.39
CA VAL A 67 14.84 -2.31 2.88
C VAL A 67 14.83 -1.83 1.43
N ALA A 68 15.49 -0.71 1.16
CA ALA A 68 15.55 -0.14 -0.18
C ALA A 68 16.12 -1.13 -1.22
N LYS A 69 17.24 -1.79 -0.89
CA LYS A 69 17.84 -2.81 -1.76
C LYS A 69 16.92 -4.00 -2.01
N THR A 70 16.24 -4.46 -0.96
CA THR A 70 15.35 -5.63 -1.06
C THR A 70 14.10 -5.31 -1.88
N VAL A 71 13.50 -4.14 -1.64
CA VAL A 71 12.32 -3.67 -2.38
C VAL A 71 12.66 -3.45 -3.86
N LEU A 72 13.81 -2.81 -4.14
CA LEU A 72 14.24 -2.55 -5.51
C LEU A 72 14.41 -3.85 -6.30
N ARG A 73 15.13 -4.83 -5.74
CA ARG A 73 15.32 -6.15 -6.35
C ARG A 73 14.00 -6.87 -6.63
N GLU A 74 13.05 -6.79 -5.69
CA GLU A 74 11.73 -7.41 -5.87
C GLU A 74 10.89 -6.67 -6.92
N THR A 75 11.01 -5.35 -6.99
CA THR A 75 10.36 -4.56 -8.02
C THR A 75 10.90 -4.91 -9.42
N GLU A 76 12.22 -5.00 -9.57
CA GLU A 76 12.86 -5.43 -10.82
C GLU A 76 12.40 -6.85 -11.23
N ARG A 77 12.41 -7.79 -10.29
CA ARG A 77 11.92 -9.16 -10.53
C ARG A 77 10.46 -9.16 -10.99
N LYS A 78 9.61 -8.31 -10.41
CA LYS A 78 8.21 -8.22 -10.81
C LYS A 78 8.03 -7.54 -12.17
N LEU A 79 8.82 -6.53 -12.47
CA LEU A 79 8.81 -5.89 -13.78
C LEU A 79 9.21 -6.88 -14.88
N GLU A 80 10.20 -7.74 -14.64
CA GLU A 80 10.59 -8.81 -15.55
C GLU A 80 9.48 -9.87 -15.67
N GLU A 81 8.93 -10.36 -14.56
CA GLU A 81 7.86 -11.38 -14.52
C GLU A 81 6.63 -10.93 -15.32
N PHE A 82 6.28 -9.65 -15.27
CA PHE A 82 5.17 -9.08 -16.03
C PHE A 82 5.55 -8.55 -17.41
N GLY A 83 6.80 -8.76 -17.84
CA GLY A 83 7.28 -8.41 -19.16
C GLY A 83 7.35 -6.91 -19.44
N TYR A 84 7.66 -6.11 -18.43
CA TYR A 84 7.96 -4.67 -18.58
C TYR A 84 9.44 -4.46 -18.92
N ILE A 85 10.32 -5.30 -18.40
CA ILE A 85 11.74 -5.33 -18.71
C ILE A 85 12.15 -6.74 -19.11
N ASP A 86 13.29 -6.88 -19.81
CA ASP A 86 13.93 -8.18 -20.06
C ASP A 86 14.93 -8.54 -18.93
N SER A 87 15.57 -9.72 -19.05
CA SER A 87 16.57 -10.19 -18.09
C SER A 87 17.83 -9.32 -18.00
N ASP A 88 18.07 -8.48 -18.97
CA ASP A 88 19.19 -7.53 -19.01
C ASP A 88 18.77 -6.13 -18.49
N GLY A 89 17.50 -5.96 -18.09
CA GLY A 89 16.95 -4.71 -17.58
C GLY A 89 16.52 -3.73 -18.66
N ASN A 90 16.48 -4.11 -19.94
CA ASN A 90 16.01 -3.23 -21.01
C ASN A 90 14.49 -3.12 -20.96
N VAL A 91 13.98 -1.91 -21.14
CA VAL A 91 12.54 -1.64 -21.12
C VAL A 91 11.87 -2.21 -22.37
N LEU A 92 10.91 -3.12 -22.18
CA LEU A 92 10.10 -3.73 -23.25
C LEU A 92 8.77 -2.97 -23.47
N LYS A 93 8.20 -2.46 -22.40
CA LYS A 93 6.98 -1.63 -22.45
C LYS A 93 6.97 -0.65 -21.28
N GLU A 94 6.31 0.48 -21.48
CA GLU A 94 6.14 1.46 -20.42
C GLU A 94 5.32 0.91 -19.26
N TYR A 95 5.82 1.12 -18.03
CA TYR A 95 5.10 0.84 -16.80
C TYR A 95 4.42 2.12 -16.30
N GLU A 96 3.10 2.14 -16.36
CA GLU A 96 2.34 3.27 -15.86
C GLU A 96 2.24 3.21 -14.33
N VAL A 97 2.95 4.13 -13.67
CA VAL A 97 2.94 4.23 -12.20
C VAL A 97 1.57 4.72 -11.75
N PRO A 98 0.86 3.97 -10.88
CA PRO A 98 -0.40 4.43 -10.31
C PRO A 98 -0.18 5.72 -9.51
N SER A 99 -0.99 6.74 -9.75
CA SER A 99 -0.97 7.99 -8.99
C SER A 99 -2.24 8.16 -8.16
N VAL A 100 -2.17 9.02 -7.13
CA VAL A 100 -3.34 9.37 -6.31
C VAL A 100 -4.43 10.02 -7.16
N GLU A 101 -4.05 10.87 -8.11
CA GLU A 101 -4.98 11.55 -9.02
C GLU A 101 -5.77 10.53 -9.85
N LYS A 102 -5.09 9.50 -10.36
CA LYS A 102 -5.71 8.43 -11.14
C LYS A 102 -6.69 7.59 -10.31
N VAL A 103 -6.34 7.31 -9.04
CA VAL A 103 -7.26 6.63 -8.11
C VAL A 103 -8.51 7.49 -7.87
N LEU A 104 -8.34 8.78 -7.65
CA LEU A 104 -9.45 9.72 -7.46
C LEU A 104 -10.34 9.84 -8.71
N GLU A 105 -9.77 9.84 -9.91
CA GLU A 105 -10.54 9.82 -11.16
C GLU A 105 -11.42 8.58 -11.28
N ILE A 106 -10.92 7.42 -10.88
CA ILE A 106 -11.68 6.16 -10.91
C ILE A 106 -12.83 6.23 -9.90
N LEU A 107 -12.57 6.66 -8.66
CA LEU A 107 -13.58 6.77 -7.60
C LEU A 107 -14.67 7.81 -7.90
N ASN A 108 -14.35 8.87 -8.63
CA ASN A 108 -15.33 9.90 -9.01
C ASN A 108 -16.19 9.54 -10.24
N ARG A 109 -15.94 8.40 -10.89
CA ARG A 109 -16.72 7.90 -12.03
C ARG A 109 -17.89 6.99 -11.63
N GLU A 110 -17.96 6.60 -10.35
CA GLU A 110 -19.07 5.84 -9.75
C GLU A 110 -20.08 6.78 -9.06
#